data_11fbda73c0d6afa9fd6a80fb3dba32d7
#
_entry.id   11fbda73c0d6afa9fd6a80fb3dba32d7
#
_cell.length_a   1.000
_cell.length_b   1.000
_cell.length_c   1.000
_cell.angle_alpha   90.00
_cell.angle_beta   90.00
_cell.angle_gamma   90.00
#
_symmetry.space_group_name_H-M   'P 1'
#
loop_
_entity.id
_entity.type
_entity.pdbx_description
1 polymer ?
#
loop_
_entity_poly.entity_id
_entity_poly.type
_entity_poly.pdbx_seq_one_letter_code
_entity_poly.pdbx_strand_id
1 'polypeptide(L)'
;MNPANELKTWQQKAQAQTELLLAHFLPSESQVPHTLHEAMRYVTLGGGKRLRPLLVLAASELGEANQNAVEQAMAAIEMVHVYSLVHDDMPAMDNDSLRRGKPTCHVQYDEATALLVGDALQTQAFDVLSRPTGLSAERQLAMLSTLAQASGSLGMAGGQAIDLANVGKAMNQAELEQMHSLKTGALIRAAVALGALSCPDLTPAQIQTLDHYAAKLGLAFQVIDDVLDCEADTATLGKTAGKDSDNDKPTYVKLMGLQAARTYAETLIAEAVALIEPFGDKALRLRQLAKFVTARKN
;
A
#
# COMPACT_ATOMS: atom_id res chain seq x y z
N MET A 1 -16.27 19.70 -15.64
CA MET A 1 -16.52 18.86 -14.42
C MET A 1 -15.67 19.40 -13.29
N ASN A 2 -16.13 19.34 -12.04
CA ASN A 2 -15.30 19.75 -10.88
C ASN A 2 -14.13 18.75 -10.75
N PRO A 3 -12.86 19.20 -10.62
CA PRO A 3 -11.69 18.33 -10.52
C PRO A 3 -11.79 17.25 -9.42
N ALA A 4 -12.47 17.56 -8.30
CA ALA A 4 -12.70 16.58 -7.23
C ALA A 4 -13.64 15.43 -7.65
N ASN A 5 -14.68 15.73 -8.46
CA ASN A 5 -15.59 14.73 -8.98
C ASN A 5 -14.91 13.85 -10.04
N GLU A 6 -13.99 14.42 -10.81
CA GLU A 6 -13.22 13.70 -11.82
C GLU A 6 -12.27 12.68 -11.18
N LEU A 7 -11.55 13.07 -10.12
CA LEU A 7 -10.70 12.14 -9.36
C LEU A 7 -11.52 11.01 -8.75
N LYS A 8 -12.65 11.34 -8.11
CA LYS A 8 -13.54 10.34 -7.50
C LYS A 8 -14.04 9.31 -8.51
N THR A 9 -14.45 9.77 -9.70
CA THR A 9 -14.91 8.87 -10.78
C THR A 9 -13.80 7.97 -11.28
N TRP A 10 -12.58 8.51 -11.45
CA TRP A 10 -11.41 7.73 -11.85
C TRP A 10 -11.04 6.69 -10.78
N GLN A 11 -11.01 7.08 -9.49
CA GLN A 11 -10.76 6.15 -8.38
C GLN A 11 -11.77 5.01 -8.35
N GLN A 12 -13.07 5.29 -8.49
CA GLN A 12 -14.10 4.26 -8.49
C GLN A 12 -13.94 3.26 -9.64
N LYS A 13 -13.61 3.75 -10.85
CA LYS A 13 -13.33 2.88 -12.00
C LYS A 13 -12.10 2.00 -11.76
N ALA A 14 -11.01 2.58 -11.27
CA ALA A 14 -9.79 1.85 -11.00
C ALA A 14 -9.94 0.84 -9.85
N GLN A 15 -10.72 1.17 -8.82
CA GLN A 15 -11.09 0.23 -7.75
C GLN A 15 -11.90 -0.95 -8.28
N ALA A 16 -12.93 -0.68 -9.12
CA ALA A 16 -13.73 -1.73 -9.74
C ALA A 16 -12.86 -2.64 -10.65
N GLN A 17 -11.96 -2.06 -11.44
CA GLN A 17 -10.99 -2.81 -12.24
C GLN A 17 -10.10 -3.67 -11.35
N THR A 18 -9.58 -3.14 -10.25
CA THR A 18 -8.76 -3.90 -9.30
C THR A 18 -9.51 -5.11 -8.73
N GLU A 19 -10.78 -4.95 -8.35
CA GLU A 19 -11.61 -6.07 -7.85
C GLU A 19 -11.76 -7.16 -8.90
N LEU A 20 -12.00 -6.79 -10.16
CA LEU A 20 -12.10 -7.76 -11.27
C LEU A 20 -10.77 -8.48 -11.52
N LEU A 21 -9.63 -7.77 -11.49
CA LEU A 21 -8.31 -8.35 -11.66
C LEU A 21 -7.97 -9.32 -10.52
N LEU A 22 -8.23 -8.94 -9.28
CA LEU A 22 -8.02 -9.81 -8.12
C LEU A 22 -8.90 -11.06 -8.22
N ALA A 23 -10.18 -10.91 -8.59
CA ALA A 23 -11.09 -12.05 -8.78
C ALA A 23 -10.62 -12.99 -9.90
N HIS A 24 -10.02 -12.45 -10.96
CA HIS A 24 -9.48 -13.19 -12.10
C HIS A 24 -8.20 -13.97 -11.74
N PHE A 25 -7.28 -13.34 -11.01
CA PHE A 25 -5.98 -13.94 -10.70
C PHE A 25 -6.00 -14.86 -9.47
N LEU A 26 -7.02 -14.76 -8.61
CA LEU A 26 -7.19 -15.68 -7.49
C LEU A 26 -7.79 -17.02 -7.96
N PRO A 27 -7.35 -18.16 -7.39
CA PRO A 27 -7.97 -19.45 -7.67
C PRO A 27 -9.47 -19.43 -7.34
N SER A 28 -10.23 -20.26 -8.06
CA SER A 28 -11.66 -20.46 -7.79
C SER A 28 -11.89 -21.20 -6.47
N GLU A 29 -12.92 -20.83 -5.73
CA GLU A 29 -13.39 -21.55 -4.53
C GLU A 29 -13.76 -23.01 -4.83
N SER A 30 -14.15 -23.31 -6.07
CA SER A 30 -14.45 -24.68 -6.53
C SER A 30 -13.22 -25.55 -6.79
N GLN A 31 -12.02 -24.96 -6.76
CA GLN A 31 -10.75 -25.68 -6.94
C GLN A 31 -10.22 -26.17 -5.58
N VAL A 32 -9.69 -27.39 -5.53
CA VAL A 32 -9.01 -27.94 -4.34
C VAL A 32 -7.65 -27.25 -4.16
N PRO A 33 -7.29 -26.83 -2.93
CA PRO A 33 -7.99 -26.99 -1.64
C PRO A 33 -9.05 -25.86 -1.40
N HIS A 34 -10.32 -26.27 -1.28
CA HIS A 34 -11.47 -25.35 -1.25
C HIS A 34 -11.37 -24.28 -0.15
N THR A 35 -11.14 -24.70 1.09
CA THR A 35 -11.09 -23.78 2.25
C THR A 35 -10.01 -22.70 2.09
N LEU A 36 -8.81 -23.08 1.58
CA LEU A 36 -7.74 -22.12 1.36
C LEU A 36 -8.12 -21.08 0.30
N HIS A 37 -8.68 -21.52 -0.82
CA HIS A 37 -9.05 -20.62 -1.92
C HIS A 37 -10.23 -19.72 -1.54
N GLU A 38 -11.22 -20.24 -0.79
CA GLU A 38 -12.30 -19.44 -0.22
C GLU A 38 -11.76 -18.37 0.73
N ALA A 39 -10.86 -18.75 1.66
CA ALA A 39 -10.25 -17.81 2.60
C ALA A 39 -9.39 -16.76 1.92
N MET A 40 -8.58 -17.12 0.88
CA MET A 40 -7.83 -16.16 0.06
C MET A 40 -8.77 -15.12 -0.59
N ARG A 41 -9.90 -15.55 -1.13
CA ARG A 41 -10.90 -14.66 -1.74
C ARG A 41 -11.63 -13.81 -0.69
N TYR A 42 -11.98 -14.41 0.45
CA TYR A 42 -12.61 -13.71 1.57
C TYR A 42 -11.83 -12.49 2.05
N VAL A 43 -10.50 -12.64 2.22
CA VAL A 43 -9.65 -11.54 2.71
C VAL A 43 -9.29 -10.53 1.62
N THR A 44 -9.29 -10.95 0.36
CA THR A 44 -8.81 -10.12 -0.75
C THR A 44 -9.92 -9.33 -1.41
N LEU A 45 -11.10 -9.92 -1.60
CA LEU A 45 -12.19 -9.31 -2.35
C LEU A 45 -13.15 -8.52 -1.44
N GLY A 46 -13.93 -7.65 -2.06
CA GLY A 46 -15.04 -6.97 -1.38
C GLY A 46 -14.65 -5.68 -0.68
N GLY A 47 -13.66 -4.94 -1.17
CA GLY A 47 -13.46 -3.57 -0.77
C GLY A 47 -12.07 -3.17 -0.31
N GLY A 48 -11.98 -1.90 0.08
CA GLY A 48 -10.75 -1.22 0.47
C GLY A 48 -10.47 -0.02 -0.44
N LYS A 49 -9.62 0.89 0.04
CA LYS A 49 -9.24 2.10 -0.71
C LYS A 49 -8.40 1.77 -1.96
N ARG A 50 -7.80 0.59 -2.03
CA ARG A 50 -6.96 0.10 -3.15
C ARG A 50 -5.89 1.10 -3.59
N LEU A 51 -5.28 1.82 -2.62
CA LEU A 51 -4.36 2.91 -2.91
C LEU A 51 -3.15 2.44 -3.74
N ARG A 52 -2.60 1.26 -3.45
CA ARG A 52 -1.42 0.75 -4.16
C ARG A 52 -1.71 0.44 -5.64
N PRO A 53 -2.78 -0.26 -6.00
CA PRO A 53 -3.23 -0.37 -7.40
C PRO A 53 -3.51 0.97 -8.06
N LEU A 54 -4.11 1.93 -7.35
CA LEU A 54 -4.31 3.29 -7.87
C LEU A 54 -3.00 3.99 -8.21
N LEU A 55 -1.94 3.80 -7.40
CA LEU A 55 -0.61 4.34 -7.67
C LEU A 55 0.07 3.65 -8.86
N VAL A 56 -0.09 2.32 -9.01
CA VAL A 56 0.37 1.60 -10.21
C VAL A 56 -0.26 2.22 -11.46
N LEU A 57 -1.59 2.33 -11.47
CA LEU A 57 -2.34 2.86 -12.62
C LEU A 57 -1.96 4.33 -12.90
N ALA A 58 -1.88 5.18 -11.87
CA ALA A 58 -1.51 6.58 -12.04
C ALA A 58 -0.07 6.77 -12.56
N ALA A 59 0.86 5.90 -12.16
CA ALA A 59 2.23 5.94 -12.65
C ALA A 59 2.34 5.40 -14.09
N SER A 60 1.50 4.46 -14.48
CA SER A 60 1.45 3.95 -15.86
C SER A 60 0.90 4.96 -16.87
N GLU A 61 0.16 5.97 -16.41
CA GLU A 61 -0.33 7.07 -17.27
C GLU A 61 0.78 8.05 -17.72
N LEU A 62 2.01 7.92 -17.18
CA LEU A 62 3.13 8.77 -17.53
C LEU A 62 3.78 8.43 -18.87
N GLY A 63 3.61 7.21 -19.38
CA GLY A 63 4.20 6.71 -20.60
C GLY A 63 3.26 5.85 -21.45
N GLU A 64 3.82 5.11 -22.40
CA GLU A 64 3.11 4.14 -23.21
C GLU A 64 3.11 2.77 -22.49
N ALA A 65 2.16 2.59 -21.60
CA ALA A 65 2.11 1.43 -20.73
C ALA A 65 1.71 0.13 -21.46
N ASN A 66 2.40 -0.95 -21.13
CA ASN A 66 1.93 -2.29 -21.45
C ASN A 66 0.78 -2.68 -20.50
N GLN A 67 -0.43 -2.79 -21.02
CA GLN A 67 -1.63 -2.99 -20.24
C GLN A 67 -1.60 -4.29 -19.41
N ASN A 68 -1.10 -5.39 -19.96
CA ASN A 68 -0.98 -6.67 -19.24
C ASN A 68 -0.05 -6.52 -18.02
N ALA A 69 1.06 -5.79 -18.17
CA ALA A 69 2.00 -5.54 -17.09
C ALA A 69 1.38 -4.67 -15.98
N VAL A 70 0.60 -3.65 -16.36
CA VAL A 70 -0.15 -2.81 -15.41
C VAL A 70 -1.15 -3.64 -14.61
N GLU A 71 -1.93 -4.48 -15.27
CA GLU A 71 -2.96 -5.31 -14.64
C GLU A 71 -2.35 -6.35 -13.68
N GLN A 72 -1.27 -7.00 -14.10
CA GLN A 72 -0.51 -7.90 -13.23
C GLN A 72 0.07 -7.17 -12.03
N ALA A 73 0.67 -5.99 -12.23
CA ALA A 73 1.24 -5.18 -11.17
C ALA A 73 0.19 -4.71 -10.16
N MET A 74 -0.99 -4.27 -10.62
CA MET A 74 -2.12 -3.88 -9.76
C MET A 74 -2.57 -5.03 -8.86
N ALA A 75 -2.70 -6.23 -9.42
CA ALA A 75 -3.12 -7.40 -8.67
C ALA A 75 -2.01 -7.87 -7.69
N ALA A 76 -0.78 -7.96 -8.15
CA ALA A 76 0.34 -8.46 -7.36
C ALA A 76 0.65 -7.58 -6.15
N ILE A 77 0.71 -6.26 -6.34
CA ILE A 77 0.98 -5.33 -5.23
C ILE A 77 -0.12 -5.36 -4.17
N GLU A 78 -1.37 -5.52 -4.58
CA GLU A 78 -2.48 -5.63 -3.63
C GLU A 78 -2.50 -6.97 -2.91
N MET A 79 -2.19 -8.09 -3.58
CA MET A 79 -2.04 -9.39 -2.93
C MET A 79 -0.95 -9.37 -1.86
N VAL A 80 0.20 -8.73 -2.14
CA VAL A 80 1.26 -8.52 -1.14
C VAL A 80 0.76 -7.70 0.03
N HIS A 81 0.02 -6.62 -0.22
CA HIS A 81 -0.57 -5.83 0.85
C HIS A 81 -1.59 -6.63 1.67
N VAL A 82 -2.45 -7.42 1.03
CA VAL A 82 -3.46 -8.22 1.74
C VAL A 82 -2.82 -9.29 2.61
N TYR A 83 -1.80 -10.01 2.10
CA TYR A 83 -1.14 -11.01 2.94
C TYR A 83 -0.53 -10.39 4.20
N SER A 84 0.07 -9.22 4.08
CA SER A 84 0.65 -8.54 5.24
C SER A 84 -0.40 -8.20 6.29
N LEU A 85 -1.59 -7.78 5.86
CA LEU A 85 -2.70 -7.52 6.78
C LEU A 85 -3.22 -8.81 7.44
N VAL A 86 -3.28 -9.93 6.70
CA VAL A 86 -3.71 -11.22 7.26
C VAL A 86 -2.75 -11.68 8.35
N HIS A 87 -1.45 -11.56 8.12
CA HIS A 87 -0.43 -11.94 9.12
C HIS A 87 -0.38 -10.96 10.28
N ASP A 88 -0.51 -9.65 10.04
CA ASP A 88 -0.57 -8.64 11.11
C ASP A 88 -1.76 -8.87 12.06
N ASP A 89 -2.90 -9.31 11.54
CA ASP A 89 -4.09 -9.60 12.35
C ASP A 89 -3.98 -10.84 13.24
N MET A 90 -3.01 -11.74 13.01
CA MET A 90 -2.87 -12.99 13.76
C MET A 90 -2.53 -12.76 15.24
N PRO A 91 -2.90 -13.72 16.14
CA PRO A 91 -2.60 -13.61 17.58
C PRO A 91 -1.12 -13.44 17.92
N ALA A 92 -0.20 -13.91 17.07
CA ALA A 92 1.24 -13.72 17.23
C ALA A 92 1.73 -12.31 16.90
N MET A 93 0.88 -11.46 16.33
CA MET A 93 1.14 -10.10 15.89
C MET A 93 0.22 -9.11 16.64
N ASP A 94 -0.67 -8.40 15.92
CA ASP A 94 -1.55 -7.39 16.52
C ASP A 94 -2.81 -7.98 17.20
N ASN A 95 -3.11 -9.26 16.97
CA ASN A 95 -4.27 -9.99 17.51
C ASN A 95 -5.60 -9.27 17.29
N ASP A 96 -5.82 -8.81 16.04
CA ASP A 96 -7.03 -8.10 15.66
C ASP A 96 -8.16 -9.05 15.28
N SER A 97 -9.33 -8.90 15.89
CA SER A 97 -10.50 -9.73 15.60
C SER A 97 -11.36 -9.22 14.44
N LEU A 98 -11.24 -7.94 14.07
CA LEU A 98 -12.02 -7.30 13.00
C LEU A 98 -11.15 -6.48 12.07
N ARG A 99 -11.39 -6.59 10.75
CA ARG A 99 -10.79 -5.76 9.69
C ARG A 99 -11.84 -5.34 8.68
N ARG A 100 -11.93 -4.04 8.42
CA ARG A 100 -12.96 -3.47 7.51
C ARG A 100 -14.38 -3.89 7.89
N GLY A 101 -14.67 -4.03 9.18
CA GLY A 101 -15.97 -4.42 9.71
C GLY A 101 -16.33 -5.92 9.56
N LYS A 102 -15.39 -6.76 9.13
CA LYS A 102 -15.54 -8.22 9.03
C LYS A 102 -14.58 -8.92 9.99
N PRO A 103 -14.89 -10.16 10.45
CA PRO A 103 -13.92 -10.98 11.16
C PRO A 103 -12.62 -11.14 10.40
N THR A 104 -11.48 -11.08 11.10
CA THR A 104 -10.17 -11.37 10.51
C THR A 104 -10.05 -12.82 10.10
N CYS A 105 -9.08 -13.17 9.27
CA CYS A 105 -8.97 -14.51 8.69
C CYS A 105 -8.88 -15.61 9.76
N HIS A 106 -8.06 -15.40 10.80
CA HIS A 106 -7.90 -16.39 11.87
C HIS A 106 -9.15 -16.54 12.74
N VAL A 107 -10.00 -15.53 12.81
CA VAL A 107 -11.29 -15.59 13.54
C VAL A 107 -12.36 -16.25 12.68
N GLN A 108 -12.39 -15.98 11.36
CA GLN A 108 -13.38 -16.53 10.44
C GLN A 108 -13.14 -18.02 10.14
N TYR A 109 -11.88 -18.40 10.05
CA TYR A 109 -11.44 -19.77 9.75
C TYR A 109 -10.68 -20.34 10.96
N ASP A 110 -9.36 -20.27 10.94
CA ASP A 110 -8.45 -20.65 12.03
C ASP A 110 -7.05 -20.06 11.76
N GLU A 111 -6.14 -20.16 12.75
CA GLU A 111 -4.79 -19.62 12.65
C GLU A 111 -3.95 -20.30 11.57
N ALA A 112 -4.07 -21.62 11.40
CA ALA A 112 -3.32 -22.35 10.38
C ALA A 112 -3.77 -21.95 8.98
N THR A 113 -5.08 -21.80 8.76
CA THR A 113 -5.64 -21.28 7.51
C THR A 113 -5.16 -19.84 7.25
N ALA A 114 -5.17 -18.96 8.25
CA ALA A 114 -4.70 -17.58 8.10
C ALA A 114 -3.21 -17.52 7.72
N LEU A 115 -2.36 -18.33 8.35
CA LEU A 115 -0.94 -18.42 8.01
C LEU A 115 -0.76 -18.85 6.54
N LEU A 116 -1.43 -19.93 6.13
CA LEU A 116 -1.36 -20.43 4.75
C LEU A 116 -1.94 -19.47 3.72
N VAL A 117 -2.97 -18.69 4.07
CA VAL A 117 -3.54 -17.64 3.20
C VAL A 117 -2.49 -16.56 2.93
N GLY A 118 -1.75 -16.12 3.96
CA GLY A 118 -0.69 -15.15 3.77
C GLY A 118 0.42 -15.68 2.86
N ASP A 119 0.91 -16.90 3.11
CA ASP A 119 1.94 -17.55 2.29
C ASP A 119 1.50 -17.74 0.82
N ALA A 120 0.25 -18.18 0.64
CA ALA A 120 -0.32 -18.41 -0.69
C ALA A 120 -0.53 -17.11 -1.47
N LEU A 121 -1.02 -16.04 -0.82
CA LEU A 121 -1.21 -14.74 -1.46
C LEU A 121 0.12 -14.10 -1.86
N GLN A 122 1.15 -14.20 -1.01
CA GLN A 122 2.49 -13.71 -1.33
C GLN A 122 3.02 -14.45 -2.57
N THR A 123 2.96 -15.78 -2.57
CA THR A 123 3.41 -16.61 -3.70
C THR A 123 2.61 -16.31 -4.96
N GLN A 124 1.28 -16.18 -4.86
CA GLN A 124 0.40 -15.83 -5.97
C GLN A 124 0.75 -14.47 -6.60
N ALA A 125 1.14 -13.49 -5.80
CA ALA A 125 1.57 -12.19 -6.31
C ALA A 125 2.79 -12.32 -7.25
N PHE A 126 3.78 -13.13 -6.88
CA PHE A 126 4.95 -13.38 -7.72
C PHE A 126 4.62 -14.24 -8.94
N ASP A 127 3.74 -15.24 -8.82
CA ASP A 127 3.25 -16.01 -9.95
C ASP A 127 2.59 -15.10 -11.00
N VAL A 128 1.66 -14.26 -10.57
CA VAL A 128 0.96 -13.31 -11.46
C VAL A 128 1.96 -12.38 -12.16
N LEU A 129 2.90 -11.77 -11.41
CA LEU A 129 3.85 -10.82 -11.97
C LEU A 129 4.92 -11.48 -12.86
N SER A 130 5.10 -12.80 -12.76
CA SER A 130 6.04 -13.58 -13.60
C SER A 130 5.45 -13.98 -14.96
N ARG A 131 4.14 -13.86 -15.14
CA ARG A 131 3.47 -14.27 -16.39
C ARG A 131 3.86 -13.35 -17.55
N PRO A 132 4.04 -13.87 -18.76
CA PRO A 132 4.46 -13.06 -19.91
C PRO A 132 3.52 -11.89 -20.18
N THR A 133 4.08 -10.69 -20.33
CA THR A 133 3.33 -9.45 -20.62
C THR A 133 3.56 -8.92 -22.03
N GLY A 134 4.68 -9.31 -22.66
CA GLY A 134 5.19 -8.71 -23.88
C GLY A 134 6.22 -7.60 -23.61
N LEU A 135 6.53 -7.28 -22.36
CA LEU A 135 7.70 -6.47 -21.99
C LEU A 135 9.00 -7.27 -22.23
N SER A 136 10.14 -6.57 -22.31
CA SER A 136 11.44 -7.25 -22.31
C SER A 136 11.65 -8.04 -21.01
N ALA A 137 12.37 -9.14 -21.09
CA ALA A 137 12.69 -9.98 -19.93
C ALA A 137 13.38 -9.18 -18.82
N GLU A 138 14.24 -8.22 -19.19
CA GLU A 138 14.90 -7.33 -18.24
C GLU A 138 13.90 -6.47 -17.44
N ARG A 139 12.90 -5.87 -18.11
CA ARG A 139 11.88 -5.07 -17.43
C ARG A 139 10.99 -5.93 -16.56
N GLN A 140 10.59 -7.11 -17.03
CA GLN A 140 9.78 -8.02 -16.24
C GLN A 140 10.54 -8.53 -15.01
N LEU A 141 11.83 -8.83 -15.16
CA LEU A 141 12.70 -9.18 -14.03
C LEU A 141 12.86 -8.01 -13.06
N ALA A 142 12.98 -6.77 -13.55
CA ALA A 142 13.02 -5.57 -12.73
C ALA A 142 11.73 -5.39 -11.91
N MET A 143 10.55 -5.65 -12.50
CA MET A 143 9.26 -5.62 -11.77
C MET A 143 9.22 -6.65 -10.65
N LEU A 144 9.63 -7.90 -10.93
CA LEU A 144 9.72 -8.97 -9.92
C LEU A 144 10.68 -8.60 -8.79
N SER A 145 11.88 -8.12 -9.14
CA SER A 145 12.89 -7.68 -8.16
C SER A 145 12.40 -6.52 -7.29
N THR A 146 11.71 -5.54 -7.90
CA THR A 146 11.11 -4.41 -7.19
C THR A 146 10.11 -4.89 -6.13
N LEU A 147 9.19 -5.79 -6.50
CA LEU A 147 8.21 -6.32 -5.56
C LEU A 147 8.87 -7.16 -4.48
N ALA A 148 9.85 -8.00 -4.83
CA ALA A 148 10.55 -8.86 -3.88
C ALA A 148 11.31 -8.04 -2.82
N GLN A 149 12.07 -7.03 -3.24
CA GLN A 149 12.79 -6.16 -2.31
C GLN A 149 11.84 -5.38 -1.40
N ALA A 150 10.76 -4.85 -1.95
CA ALA A 150 9.79 -4.07 -1.18
C ALA A 150 9.00 -4.92 -0.16
N SER A 151 8.81 -6.21 -0.43
CA SER A 151 8.10 -7.14 0.47
C SER A 151 9.00 -7.75 1.54
N GLY A 152 10.30 -7.87 1.25
CA GLY A 152 11.27 -8.64 2.03
C GLY A 152 11.80 -7.94 3.28
N SER A 153 12.91 -8.50 3.83
CA SER A 153 13.57 -8.02 5.05
C SER A 153 14.19 -6.62 4.93
N LEU A 154 14.48 -6.15 3.72
CA LEU A 154 14.91 -4.78 3.42
C LEU A 154 13.77 -3.85 3.03
N GLY A 155 12.53 -4.31 3.15
CA GLY A 155 11.30 -3.61 2.88
C GLY A 155 10.27 -3.83 3.98
N MET A 156 9.02 -4.13 3.58
CA MET A 156 7.86 -4.22 4.48
C MET A 156 8.06 -5.16 5.66
N ALA A 157 8.56 -6.38 5.44
CA ALA A 157 8.80 -7.34 6.52
C ALA A 157 9.87 -6.83 7.53
N GLY A 158 10.92 -6.17 7.03
CA GLY A 158 11.93 -5.53 7.88
C GLY A 158 11.34 -4.38 8.69
N GLY A 159 10.50 -3.55 8.08
CA GLY A 159 9.79 -2.47 8.78
C GLY A 159 8.87 -3.00 9.87
N GLN A 160 8.14 -4.08 9.61
CA GLN A 160 7.30 -4.76 10.61
C GLN A 160 8.14 -5.32 11.77
N ALA A 161 9.29 -5.92 11.48
CA ALA A 161 10.19 -6.42 12.52
C ALA A 161 10.73 -5.29 13.42
N ILE A 162 11.05 -4.13 12.84
CA ILE A 162 11.46 -2.94 13.59
C ILE A 162 10.30 -2.43 14.47
N ASP A 163 9.09 -2.36 13.93
CA ASP A 163 7.90 -1.92 14.66
C ASP A 163 7.66 -2.81 15.90
N LEU A 164 7.61 -4.11 15.72
CA LEU A 164 7.45 -5.09 16.83
C LEU A 164 8.57 -4.99 17.89
N ALA A 165 9.82 -4.81 17.45
CA ALA A 165 10.98 -4.71 18.36
C ALA A 165 10.96 -3.42 19.19
N ASN A 166 10.18 -2.43 18.82
CA ASN A 166 10.09 -1.11 19.45
C ASN A 166 8.75 -0.82 20.14
N VAL A 167 7.87 -1.80 20.26
CA VAL A 167 6.64 -1.67 21.08
C VAL A 167 7.04 -1.33 22.51
N GLY A 168 6.46 -0.25 23.07
CA GLY A 168 6.77 0.26 24.41
C GLY A 168 8.13 0.94 24.55
N LYS A 169 8.84 1.23 23.45
CA LYS A 169 10.13 1.94 23.46
C LYS A 169 10.01 3.29 22.76
N ALA A 170 10.78 4.26 23.22
CA ALA A 170 10.89 5.54 22.54
C ALA A 170 11.76 5.38 21.27
N MET A 171 11.32 5.98 20.18
CA MET A 171 12.10 6.14 18.94
C MET A 171 12.32 7.64 18.70
N ASN A 172 13.50 8.00 18.19
CA ASN A 172 13.70 9.34 17.64
C ASN A 172 13.08 9.45 16.24
N GLN A 173 13.05 10.67 15.69
CA GLN A 173 12.41 10.92 14.40
C GLN A 173 13.05 10.09 13.27
N ALA A 174 14.36 9.98 13.20
CA ALA A 174 15.05 9.24 12.13
C ALA A 174 14.75 7.73 12.19
N GLU A 175 14.68 7.16 13.39
CA GLU A 175 14.31 5.76 13.61
C GLU A 175 12.85 5.50 13.20
N LEU A 176 11.93 6.41 13.57
CA LEU A 176 10.52 6.33 13.20
C LEU A 176 10.33 6.46 11.67
N GLU A 177 11.02 7.40 11.03
CA GLU A 177 11.02 7.56 9.57
C GLU A 177 11.56 6.31 8.87
N GLN A 178 12.64 5.71 9.37
CA GLN A 178 13.19 4.48 8.82
C GLN A 178 12.20 3.34 8.91
N MET A 179 11.58 3.13 10.06
CA MET A 179 10.59 2.08 10.29
C MET A 179 9.40 2.26 9.32
N HIS A 180 8.82 3.45 9.23
CA HIS A 180 7.70 3.73 8.35
C HIS A 180 8.06 3.68 6.86
N SER A 181 9.26 4.12 6.49
CA SER A 181 9.74 4.03 5.10
C SER A 181 9.85 2.58 4.61
N LEU A 182 10.13 1.65 5.52
CA LEU A 182 10.17 0.22 5.23
C LEU A 182 8.78 -0.40 5.32
N LYS A 183 8.10 -0.30 6.47
CA LYS A 183 6.82 -0.98 6.73
C LYS A 183 5.73 -0.60 5.72
N THR A 184 5.58 0.68 5.43
CA THR A 184 4.54 1.22 4.55
C THR A 184 5.10 1.80 3.26
N GLY A 185 6.18 2.57 3.37
CA GLY A 185 6.77 3.31 2.26
C GLY A 185 7.31 2.40 1.16
N ALA A 186 7.89 1.24 1.50
CA ALA A 186 8.46 0.32 0.52
C ALA A 186 7.42 -0.17 -0.52
N LEU A 187 6.22 -0.55 -0.07
CA LEU A 187 5.15 -0.96 -1.00
C LEU A 187 4.53 0.21 -1.77
N ILE A 188 4.52 1.41 -1.22
CA ILE A 188 4.09 2.62 -1.94
C ILE A 188 5.09 2.94 -3.06
N ARG A 189 6.39 2.88 -2.78
CA ARG A 189 7.46 3.04 -3.78
C ARG A 189 7.37 1.96 -4.84
N ALA A 190 7.21 0.71 -4.45
CA ALA A 190 7.04 -0.40 -5.38
C ALA A 190 5.83 -0.22 -6.30
N ALA A 191 4.69 0.25 -5.78
CA ALA A 191 3.51 0.50 -6.60
C ALA A 191 3.78 1.52 -7.71
N VAL A 192 4.40 2.65 -7.39
CA VAL A 192 4.77 3.68 -8.38
C VAL A 192 5.81 3.14 -9.36
N ALA A 193 6.83 2.42 -8.86
CA ALA A 193 7.88 1.84 -9.70
C ALA A 193 7.33 0.78 -10.67
N LEU A 194 6.43 -0.09 -10.23
CA LEU A 194 5.78 -1.11 -11.08
C LEU A 194 4.96 -0.47 -12.21
N GLY A 195 4.20 0.60 -11.90
CA GLY A 195 3.50 1.37 -12.92
C GLY A 195 4.45 2.02 -13.93
N ALA A 196 5.55 2.60 -13.47
CA ALA A 196 6.56 3.20 -14.34
C ALA A 196 7.32 2.15 -15.18
N LEU A 197 7.66 0.99 -14.61
CA LEU A 197 8.33 -0.11 -15.29
C LEU A 197 7.44 -0.75 -16.38
N SER A 198 6.12 -0.64 -16.27
CA SER A 198 5.22 -1.08 -17.33
C SER A 198 5.21 -0.17 -18.56
N CYS A 199 5.90 0.99 -18.52
CA CYS A 199 6.06 1.92 -19.63
C CYS A 199 7.46 1.80 -20.25
N PRO A 200 7.64 1.12 -21.40
CA PRO A 200 8.97 0.95 -22.04
C PRO A 200 9.68 2.25 -22.41
N ASP A 201 8.92 3.31 -22.65
CA ASP A 201 9.40 4.63 -23.03
C ASP A 201 9.94 5.49 -21.86
N LEU A 202 9.67 5.12 -20.61
CA LEU A 202 10.25 5.82 -19.47
C LEU A 202 11.71 5.45 -19.24
N THR A 203 12.53 6.49 -19.09
CA THR A 203 13.97 6.38 -18.84
C THR A 203 14.28 6.00 -17.37
N PRO A 204 15.46 5.42 -17.09
CA PRO A 204 15.88 5.15 -15.71
C PRO A 204 15.88 6.38 -14.80
N ALA A 205 16.26 7.55 -15.32
CA ALA A 205 16.24 8.81 -14.57
C ALA A 205 14.83 9.24 -14.18
N GLN A 206 13.86 9.06 -15.07
CA GLN A 206 12.45 9.32 -14.77
C GLN A 206 11.91 8.36 -13.72
N ILE A 207 12.24 7.07 -13.81
CA ILE A 207 11.88 6.07 -12.82
C ILE A 207 12.46 6.41 -11.44
N GLN A 208 13.73 6.87 -11.39
CA GLN A 208 14.35 7.32 -10.15
C GLN A 208 13.66 8.57 -9.56
N THR A 209 13.25 9.52 -10.39
CA THR A 209 12.47 10.69 -9.94
C THR A 209 11.15 10.26 -9.32
N LEU A 210 10.48 9.28 -9.92
CA LEU A 210 9.23 8.72 -9.41
C LEU A 210 9.43 7.94 -8.09
N ASP A 211 10.57 7.31 -7.90
CA ASP A 211 10.92 6.68 -6.63
C ASP A 211 11.08 7.72 -5.50
N HIS A 212 11.73 8.85 -5.78
CA HIS A 212 11.83 9.96 -4.82
C HIS A 212 10.46 10.57 -4.49
N TYR A 213 9.59 10.74 -5.50
CA TYR A 213 8.20 11.14 -5.30
C TYR A 213 7.48 10.18 -4.35
N ALA A 214 7.56 8.88 -4.62
CA ALA A 214 6.87 7.84 -3.87
C ALA A 214 7.41 7.70 -2.42
N ALA A 215 8.70 7.94 -2.20
CA ALA A 215 9.30 7.96 -0.87
C ALA A 215 8.69 9.08 0.00
N LYS A 216 8.56 10.30 -0.53
CA LYS A 216 7.94 11.43 0.17
C LYS A 216 6.44 11.19 0.40
N LEU A 217 5.74 10.64 -0.59
CA LEU A 217 4.34 10.28 -0.49
C LEU A 217 4.09 9.24 0.61
N GLY A 218 4.92 8.19 0.67
CA GLY A 218 4.81 7.13 1.67
C GLY A 218 5.02 7.63 3.09
N LEU A 219 6.01 8.52 3.28
CA LEU A 219 6.26 9.14 4.57
C LEU A 219 5.10 10.07 4.98
N ALA A 220 4.64 10.93 4.08
CA ALA A 220 3.49 11.81 4.33
C ALA A 220 2.22 11.02 4.68
N PHE A 221 2.04 9.85 4.04
CA PHE A 221 0.91 8.97 4.32
C PHE A 221 0.89 8.53 5.79
N GLN A 222 2.03 8.10 6.33
CA GLN A 222 2.14 7.68 7.73
C GLN A 222 2.00 8.85 8.71
N VAL A 223 2.61 9.99 8.42
CA VAL A 223 2.45 11.18 9.27
C VAL A 223 0.97 11.59 9.38
N ILE A 224 0.23 11.51 8.26
CA ILE A 224 -1.22 11.83 8.26
C ILE A 224 -2.02 10.73 8.95
N ASP A 225 -1.66 9.46 8.86
CA ASP A 225 -2.35 8.41 9.61
C ASP A 225 -2.22 8.67 11.12
N ASP A 226 -1.03 8.98 11.64
CA ASP A 226 -0.82 9.36 13.05
C ASP A 226 -1.65 10.61 13.47
N VAL A 227 -1.75 11.59 12.58
CA VAL A 227 -2.57 12.80 12.82
C VAL A 227 -4.05 12.45 12.91
N LEU A 228 -4.55 11.63 11.97
CA LEU A 228 -5.96 11.24 11.93
C LEU A 228 -6.34 10.35 13.12
N ASP A 229 -5.48 9.43 13.53
CA ASP A 229 -5.70 8.59 14.70
C ASP A 229 -5.80 9.44 15.98
N CYS A 230 -4.92 10.42 16.15
CA CYS A 230 -4.98 11.36 17.28
C CYS A 230 -6.25 12.23 17.26
N GLU A 231 -6.72 12.68 16.09
CA GLU A 231 -7.95 13.46 15.95
C GLU A 231 -9.21 12.62 16.20
N ALA A 232 -9.21 11.35 15.78
CA ALA A 232 -10.31 10.42 16.03
C ALA A 232 -10.49 10.15 17.53
N ASP A 233 -9.39 9.97 18.28
CA ASP A 233 -9.42 9.82 19.75
C ASP A 233 -10.04 11.01 20.44
N THR A 234 -9.73 12.22 19.99
CA THR A 234 -10.25 13.46 20.56
C THR A 234 -11.75 13.65 20.27
N ALA A 235 -12.25 13.16 19.14
CA ALA A 235 -13.63 13.31 18.69
C ALA A 235 -14.57 12.18 19.16
N THR A 236 -14.03 11.04 19.58
CA THR A 236 -14.79 9.79 19.80
C THR A 236 -14.51 9.16 21.18
N LEU A 237 -14.74 9.91 22.26
CA LEU A 237 -14.86 9.34 23.61
C LEU A 237 -16.01 8.32 23.63
N GLY A 238 -15.77 7.09 23.14
CA GLY A 238 -16.77 6.02 23.13
C GLY A 238 -16.52 4.84 22.21
N LYS A 239 -15.48 4.80 21.39
CA LYS A 239 -15.10 3.62 20.59
C LYS A 239 -13.58 3.46 20.52
N THR A 240 -13.10 2.23 20.37
CA THR A 240 -11.71 1.78 20.25
C THR A 240 -10.90 2.53 19.17
N ALA A 241 -10.80 3.83 19.28
CA ALA A 241 -9.82 4.68 18.65
C ALA A 241 -8.65 4.77 19.63
N GLY A 242 -7.43 4.93 19.16
CA GLY A 242 -6.29 5.02 20.07
C GLY A 242 -5.51 3.73 20.28
N LYS A 243 -5.63 2.75 19.37
CA LYS A 243 -4.80 1.52 19.45
C LYS A 243 -3.31 1.82 19.60
N ASP A 244 -2.81 2.87 18.94
CA ASP A 244 -1.40 3.28 19.03
C ASP A 244 -1.08 3.96 20.35
N SER A 245 -2.03 4.67 20.97
CA SER A 245 -1.87 5.22 22.31
C SER A 245 -1.95 4.14 23.39
N ASP A 246 -2.85 3.17 23.24
CA ASP A 246 -3.02 2.05 24.17
C ASP A 246 -1.84 1.07 24.11
N ASN A 247 -1.20 0.92 22.94
CA ASN A 247 -0.01 0.08 22.76
C ASN A 247 1.32 0.82 22.97
N ASP A 248 1.28 2.09 23.42
CA ASP A 248 2.47 2.94 23.64
C ASP A 248 3.41 3.01 22.41
N LYS A 249 2.83 2.96 21.20
CA LYS A 249 3.60 3.06 19.95
C LYS A 249 4.16 4.47 19.74
N PRO A 250 5.38 4.62 19.21
CA PRO A 250 5.92 5.92 18.82
C PRO A 250 5.18 6.47 17.61
N THR A 251 4.76 7.75 17.67
CA THR A 251 4.06 8.45 16.58
C THR A 251 4.66 9.82 16.32
N TYR A 252 4.46 10.38 15.11
CA TYR A 252 4.90 11.75 14.79
C TYR A 252 4.23 12.78 15.69
N VAL A 253 2.96 12.56 16.06
CA VAL A 253 2.23 13.46 16.95
C VAL A 253 2.86 13.50 18.35
N LYS A 254 3.31 12.35 18.89
CA LYS A 254 4.05 12.30 20.17
C LYS A 254 5.41 13.01 20.07
N LEU A 255 6.11 12.88 18.94
CA LEU A 255 7.45 13.44 18.75
C LEU A 255 7.45 14.95 18.55
N MET A 256 6.56 15.50 17.74
CA MET A 256 6.62 16.90 17.34
C MET A 256 5.33 17.70 17.59
N GLY A 257 4.27 17.05 18.06
CA GLY A 257 2.95 17.66 18.27
C GLY A 257 2.10 17.66 16.99
N LEU A 258 0.77 17.73 17.18
CA LEU A 258 -0.23 17.56 16.12
C LEU A 258 -0.04 18.56 14.96
N GLN A 259 0.11 19.87 15.29
CA GLN A 259 0.21 20.91 14.26
C GLN A 259 1.51 20.79 13.45
N ALA A 260 2.64 20.49 14.11
CA ALA A 260 3.91 20.33 13.42
C ALA A 260 3.93 19.08 12.54
N ALA A 261 3.33 17.97 13.00
CA ALA A 261 3.17 16.76 12.19
C ALA A 261 2.33 17.04 10.92
N ARG A 262 1.23 17.78 11.05
CA ARG A 262 0.40 18.18 9.89
C ARG A 262 1.20 19.03 8.89
N THR A 263 1.91 20.05 9.36
CA THR A 263 2.76 20.91 8.52
C THR A 263 3.87 20.11 7.85
N TYR A 264 4.46 19.14 8.56
CA TYR A 264 5.48 18.25 8.01
C TYR A 264 4.94 17.40 6.85
N ALA A 265 3.75 16.79 7.01
CA ALA A 265 3.11 16.05 5.93
C ALA A 265 2.78 16.94 4.72
N GLU A 266 2.28 18.15 4.93
CA GLU A 266 2.01 19.11 3.85
C GLU A 266 3.28 19.48 3.07
N THR A 267 4.39 19.66 3.78
CA THR A 267 5.71 19.93 3.18
C THR A 267 6.17 18.76 2.33
N LEU A 268 6.09 17.52 2.86
CA LEU A 268 6.44 16.31 2.11
C LEU A 268 5.62 16.16 0.83
N ILE A 269 4.31 16.46 0.88
CA ILE A 269 3.46 16.40 -0.32
C ILE A 269 3.81 17.51 -1.32
N ALA A 270 4.11 18.72 -0.86
CA ALA A 270 4.54 19.80 -1.76
C ALA A 270 5.84 19.44 -2.48
N GLU A 271 6.82 18.90 -1.76
CA GLU A 271 8.09 18.42 -2.33
C GLU A 271 7.88 17.24 -3.30
N ALA A 272 7.00 16.27 -2.95
CA ALA A 272 6.66 15.17 -3.83
C ALA A 272 6.04 15.68 -5.15
N VAL A 273 5.08 16.61 -5.08
CA VAL A 273 4.43 17.17 -6.27
C VAL A 273 5.43 17.92 -7.15
N ALA A 274 6.36 18.68 -6.56
CA ALA A 274 7.40 19.38 -7.30
C ALA A 274 8.30 18.43 -8.12
N LEU A 275 8.63 17.25 -7.59
CA LEU A 275 9.44 16.26 -8.30
C LEU A 275 8.80 15.79 -9.62
N ILE A 276 7.47 15.74 -9.68
CA ILE A 276 6.75 15.24 -10.86
C ILE A 276 6.25 16.34 -11.81
N GLU A 277 6.55 17.61 -11.55
CA GLU A 277 6.21 18.72 -12.45
C GLU A 277 6.74 18.53 -13.88
N PRO A 278 7.98 18.01 -14.12
CA PRO A 278 8.49 17.81 -15.48
C PRO A 278 7.66 16.83 -16.32
N PHE A 279 6.80 16.00 -15.73
CA PHE A 279 5.91 15.10 -16.47
C PHE A 279 4.65 15.79 -17.00
N GLY A 280 4.42 17.07 -16.66
CA GLY A 280 3.30 17.87 -17.16
C GLY A 280 1.94 17.25 -16.82
N ASP A 281 1.01 17.30 -17.77
CA ASP A 281 -0.36 16.83 -17.57
C ASP A 281 -0.46 15.31 -17.37
N LYS A 282 0.49 14.54 -17.87
CA LYS A 282 0.54 13.08 -17.64
C LYS A 282 0.60 12.72 -16.15
N ALA A 283 1.23 13.56 -15.31
CA ALA A 283 1.30 13.36 -13.86
C ALA A 283 0.04 13.82 -13.09
N LEU A 284 -1.06 14.15 -13.78
CA LEU A 284 -2.27 14.67 -13.13
C LEU A 284 -2.77 13.73 -12.02
N ARG A 285 -2.85 12.42 -12.26
CA ARG A 285 -3.39 11.46 -11.29
C ARG A 285 -2.46 11.30 -10.08
N LEU A 286 -1.15 11.26 -10.29
CA LEU A 286 -0.18 11.23 -9.19
C LEU A 286 -0.28 12.50 -8.32
N ARG A 287 -0.38 13.69 -8.94
CA ARG A 287 -0.60 14.95 -8.19
C ARG A 287 -1.89 14.95 -7.39
N GLN A 288 -2.97 14.42 -7.97
CA GLN A 288 -4.28 14.32 -7.30
C GLN A 288 -4.25 13.32 -6.14
N LEU A 289 -3.60 12.16 -6.32
CA LEU A 289 -3.44 11.17 -5.25
C LEU A 289 -2.57 11.70 -4.11
N ALA A 290 -1.49 12.42 -4.40
CA ALA A 290 -0.66 13.05 -3.38
C ALA A 290 -1.46 14.05 -2.53
N LYS A 291 -2.23 14.94 -3.15
CA LYS A 291 -3.10 15.88 -2.45
C LYS A 291 -4.23 15.18 -1.67
N PHE A 292 -4.73 14.06 -2.19
CA PHE A 292 -5.75 13.27 -1.51
C PHE A 292 -5.25 12.70 -0.18
N VAL A 293 -3.95 12.37 -0.06
CA VAL A 293 -3.35 11.86 1.19
C VAL A 293 -3.52 12.85 2.34
N THR A 294 -3.24 14.14 2.13
CA THR A 294 -3.38 15.17 3.18
C THR A 294 -4.82 15.66 3.37
N ALA A 295 -5.68 15.49 2.37
CA ALA A 295 -7.07 15.92 2.42
C ALA A 295 -8.03 14.88 3.04
N ARG A 296 -7.53 13.68 3.38
CA ARG A 296 -8.35 12.60 3.98
C ARG A 296 -8.96 13.07 5.30
N LYS A 297 -10.24 12.80 5.43
CA LYS A 297 -10.96 12.73 6.70
C LYS A 297 -11.32 11.26 6.85
N ASN A 298 -10.93 10.61 7.90
CA ASN A 298 -11.10 9.16 8.17
C ASN A 298 -11.92 8.35 7.16
#